data_f49516a845be640a1f6e00341c554966
#
_entry.id   f49516a845be640a1f6e00341c554966
#
_cell.length_a   1.000
_cell.length_b   1.000
_cell.length_c   1.000
_cell.angle_alpha   90.00
_cell.angle_beta   90.00
_cell.angle_gamma   90.00
#
_symmetry.space_group_name_H-M   'P 1'
#
loop_
_entity.id
_entity.type
_entity.pdbx_description
1 polymer ?
#
loop_
_entity_poly.entity_id
_entity_poly.type
_entity_poly.pdbx_seq_one_letter_code
_entity_poly.pdbx_strand_id
1 'polypeptide(L)'
;MNYLNDEHYPDYTAWQAIINVEREFKPKGFRPIVFICSPYAGDVKANAANARSYCRFAVKMGYIPMAPHLLFPQFLHDKKLAERNLGMYMGLVMMSKCHEVWVFGDTITKGMSMEIAKAKYKGKKIRYFKAIMEADYDEA
;
A
#
# COMPACT_ATOMS: atom_id res chain seq x y z
N MET A 1 -20.79 -7.16 -0.26
CA MET A 1 -20.26 -7.95 -1.36
C MET A 1 -21.39 -8.67 -2.07
N ASN A 2 -21.39 -8.61 -3.38
CA ASN A 2 -22.41 -9.27 -4.19
C ASN A 2 -21.94 -10.67 -4.59
N TYR A 3 -22.69 -11.71 -4.18
CA TYR A 3 -22.39 -13.10 -4.53
C TYR A 3 -23.43 -13.71 -5.48
N LEU A 4 -24.18 -12.84 -6.18
CA LEU A 4 -25.14 -13.28 -7.19
C LEU A 4 -24.43 -13.51 -8.53
N ASN A 5 -24.88 -14.52 -9.27
CA ASN A 5 -24.41 -14.72 -10.63
C ASN A 5 -25.10 -13.73 -11.59
N ASP A 6 -24.77 -13.83 -12.89
CA ASP A 6 -25.32 -12.91 -13.91
C ASP A 6 -26.85 -12.96 -14.04
N GLU A 7 -27.47 -14.03 -13.55
CA GLU A 7 -28.93 -14.18 -13.56
C GLU A 7 -29.56 -13.75 -12.25
N HIS A 8 -28.79 -13.13 -11.34
CA HIS A 8 -29.19 -12.68 -10.02
C HIS A 8 -29.59 -13.81 -9.05
N TYR A 9 -29.16 -15.03 -9.33
CA TYR A 9 -29.29 -16.13 -8.37
C TYR A 9 -28.05 -16.24 -7.52
N PRO A 10 -28.15 -16.75 -6.28
CA PRO A 10 -26.98 -16.91 -5.43
C PRO A 10 -25.92 -17.82 -6.10
N ASP A 11 -24.67 -17.33 -6.14
CA ASP A 11 -23.53 -18.14 -6.58
C ASP A 11 -22.91 -18.81 -5.36
N TYR A 12 -23.39 -20.00 -5.04
CA TYR A 12 -22.92 -20.72 -3.85
C TYR A 12 -21.46 -21.16 -3.94
N THR A 13 -20.96 -21.37 -5.17
CA THR A 13 -19.55 -21.76 -5.38
C THR A 13 -18.63 -20.60 -5.02
N ALA A 14 -18.90 -19.41 -5.57
CA ALA A 14 -18.13 -18.22 -5.28
C ALA A 14 -18.24 -17.86 -3.79
N TRP A 15 -19.44 -17.95 -3.23
CA TRP A 15 -19.67 -17.66 -1.81
C TRP A 15 -18.89 -18.61 -0.91
N GLN A 16 -18.87 -19.91 -1.26
CA GLN A 16 -18.10 -20.91 -0.51
C GLN A 16 -16.61 -20.61 -0.56
N ALA A 17 -16.10 -20.17 -1.71
CA ALA A 17 -14.69 -19.78 -1.85
C ALA A 17 -14.35 -18.60 -0.93
N ILE A 18 -15.23 -17.60 -0.86
CA ILE A 18 -15.05 -16.45 0.04
C ILE A 18 -15.01 -16.91 1.50
N ILE A 19 -15.97 -17.77 1.90
CA ILE A 19 -16.03 -18.28 3.27
C ILE A 19 -14.75 -19.05 3.61
N ASN A 20 -14.22 -19.83 2.68
CA ASN A 20 -13.00 -20.61 2.93
C ASN A 20 -11.80 -19.71 3.16
N VAL A 21 -11.65 -18.64 2.35
CA VAL A 21 -10.57 -17.65 2.53
C VAL A 21 -10.71 -16.94 3.86
N GLU A 22 -11.91 -16.46 4.19
CA GLU A 22 -12.14 -15.74 5.44
C GLU A 22 -11.93 -16.64 6.66
N ARG A 23 -12.32 -17.90 6.55
CA ARG A 23 -12.12 -18.87 7.63
C ARG A 23 -10.64 -19.10 7.94
N GLU A 24 -9.79 -19.02 6.91
CA GLU A 24 -8.34 -19.16 7.09
C GLU A 24 -7.74 -17.93 7.80
N PHE A 25 -8.13 -16.73 7.41
CA PHE A 25 -7.43 -15.50 7.82
C PHE A 25 -8.08 -14.71 8.94
N LYS A 26 -9.40 -14.65 9.01
CA LYS A 26 -10.09 -13.88 10.06
C LYS A 26 -9.70 -14.26 11.48
N PRO A 27 -9.57 -15.55 11.81
CA PRO A 27 -9.20 -15.94 13.18
C PRO A 27 -7.81 -15.50 13.60
N LYS A 28 -6.95 -15.10 12.66
CA LYS A 28 -5.60 -14.61 12.95
C LYS A 28 -5.58 -13.16 13.39
N GLY A 29 -6.74 -12.50 13.40
CA GLY A 29 -6.89 -11.14 13.89
C GLY A 29 -7.05 -10.11 12.79
N PHE A 30 -7.29 -8.87 13.24
CA PHE A 30 -7.45 -7.73 12.36
C PHE A 30 -6.12 -7.36 11.70
N ARG A 31 -6.16 -7.08 10.39
CA ARG A 31 -5.01 -6.59 9.64
C ARG A 31 -5.22 -5.12 9.30
N PRO A 32 -4.48 -4.20 9.94
CA PRO A 32 -4.58 -2.79 9.57
C PRO A 32 -4.01 -2.53 8.17
N ILE A 33 -4.51 -1.49 7.53
CA ILE A 33 -3.98 -1.04 6.26
C ILE A 33 -2.91 0.00 6.53
N VAL A 34 -1.73 -0.17 5.95
CA VAL A 34 -0.60 0.75 6.12
C VAL A 34 -0.19 1.36 4.80
N PHE A 35 -0.01 2.68 4.80
CA PHE A 35 0.48 3.40 3.63
C PHE A 35 2.01 3.36 3.63
N ILE A 36 2.59 2.93 2.51
CA ILE A 36 4.03 2.83 2.35
C ILE A 36 4.56 4.14 1.78
N CYS A 37 5.26 4.91 2.61
CA CYS A 37 5.86 6.18 2.23
C CYS A 37 7.37 5.95 1.98
N SER A 38 7.78 5.99 0.72
CA SER A 38 9.16 5.71 0.33
C SER A 38 9.52 6.47 -0.96
N PRO A 39 10.81 6.61 -1.30
CA PRO A 39 11.20 7.32 -2.51
C PRO A 39 10.64 6.68 -3.77
N TYR A 40 10.25 7.51 -4.76
CA TYR A 40 9.85 7.04 -6.08
C TYR A 40 10.71 7.69 -7.18
N ALA A 41 10.77 9.02 -7.24
CA ALA A 41 11.51 9.75 -8.25
C ALA A 41 13.03 9.52 -8.12
N GLY A 42 13.74 9.73 -9.22
CA GLY A 42 15.16 9.44 -9.31
C GLY A 42 15.39 8.09 -9.96
N ASP A 43 16.00 7.15 -9.28
CA ASP A 43 16.15 5.77 -9.77
C ASP A 43 14.83 5.02 -9.56
N VAL A 44 13.91 5.22 -10.50
CA VAL A 44 12.54 4.68 -10.40
C VAL A 44 12.55 3.16 -10.29
N LYS A 45 13.42 2.48 -11.04
CA LYS A 45 13.48 1.02 -11.03
C LYS A 45 13.93 0.49 -9.66
N ALA A 46 14.98 1.07 -9.10
CA ALA A 46 15.46 0.67 -7.78
C ALA A 46 14.46 1.04 -6.70
N ASN A 47 13.86 2.23 -6.78
CA ASN A 47 12.87 2.67 -5.82
C ASN A 47 11.61 1.79 -5.83
N ALA A 48 11.16 1.36 -7.01
CA ALA A 48 10.03 0.44 -7.12
C ALA A 48 10.37 -0.93 -6.52
N ALA A 49 11.57 -1.44 -6.77
CA ALA A 49 12.02 -2.70 -6.17
C ALA A 49 12.04 -2.61 -4.64
N ASN A 50 12.56 -1.50 -4.11
CA ASN A 50 12.58 -1.26 -2.67
C ASN A 50 11.17 -1.19 -2.10
N ALA A 51 10.25 -0.49 -2.78
CA ALA A 51 8.87 -0.38 -2.33
C ALA A 51 8.18 -1.74 -2.28
N ARG A 52 8.41 -2.61 -3.25
CA ARG A 52 7.89 -3.99 -3.20
C ARG A 52 8.40 -4.73 -1.97
N SER A 53 9.66 -4.53 -1.63
CA SER A 53 10.26 -5.13 -0.44
C SER A 53 9.63 -4.61 0.85
N TYR A 54 9.36 -3.31 0.91
CA TYR A 54 8.69 -2.72 2.06
C TYR A 54 7.27 -3.25 2.21
N CYS A 55 6.57 -3.45 1.10
CA CYS A 55 5.25 -4.08 1.11
C CYS A 55 5.33 -5.51 1.67
N ARG A 56 6.32 -6.28 1.24
CA ARG A 56 6.54 -7.64 1.74
C ARG A 56 6.77 -7.63 3.25
N PHE A 57 7.59 -6.70 3.73
CA PHE A 57 7.84 -6.51 5.16
C PHE A 57 6.53 -6.23 5.91
N ALA A 58 5.69 -5.34 5.39
CA ALA A 58 4.41 -5.02 6.02
C ALA A 58 3.51 -6.25 6.12
N VAL A 59 3.47 -7.07 5.07
CA VAL A 59 2.70 -8.32 5.09
C VAL A 59 3.21 -9.25 6.19
N LYS A 60 4.52 -9.39 6.35
CA LYS A 60 5.13 -10.18 7.43
C LYS A 60 4.74 -9.68 8.81
N MET A 61 4.58 -8.36 8.94
CA MET A 61 4.19 -7.73 10.20
C MET A 61 2.69 -7.82 10.47
N GLY A 62 1.93 -8.43 9.57
CA GLY A 62 0.49 -8.61 9.75
C GLY A 62 -0.35 -7.45 9.23
N TYR A 63 0.19 -6.61 8.36
CA TYR A 63 -0.49 -5.46 7.79
C TYR A 63 -0.88 -5.71 6.33
N ILE A 64 -1.76 -4.86 5.82
CA ILE A 64 -2.09 -4.80 4.39
C ILE A 64 -1.40 -3.58 3.82
N PRO A 65 -0.35 -3.74 2.98
CA PRO A 65 0.38 -2.60 2.44
C PRO A 65 -0.39 -1.91 1.31
N MET A 66 -0.27 -0.59 1.25
CA MET A 66 -0.80 0.22 0.18
C MET A 66 0.30 1.15 -0.30
N ALA A 67 0.79 0.94 -1.52
CA ALA A 67 1.88 1.70 -2.13
C ALA A 67 1.45 2.26 -3.47
N PRO A 68 0.97 3.52 -3.52
CA PRO A 68 0.44 4.11 -4.76
C PRO A 68 1.46 4.16 -5.91
N HIS A 69 2.74 4.35 -5.59
CA HIS A 69 3.77 4.40 -6.63
C HIS A 69 4.12 3.04 -7.23
N LEU A 70 3.56 1.97 -6.72
CA LEU A 70 3.60 0.67 -7.39
C LEU A 70 2.39 0.45 -8.30
N LEU A 71 1.38 1.28 -8.17
CA LEU A 71 0.11 1.14 -8.89
C LEU A 71 -0.04 2.18 -10.00
N PHE A 72 -0.08 3.46 -9.63
CA PHE A 72 -0.43 4.53 -10.57
C PHE A 72 0.53 4.71 -11.75
N PRO A 73 1.86 4.54 -11.60
CA PRO A 73 2.77 4.67 -12.75
C PRO A 73 2.55 3.62 -13.84
N GLN A 74 1.79 2.58 -13.58
CA GLN A 74 1.47 1.58 -14.59
C GLN A 74 0.48 2.11 -15.64
N PHE A 75 -0.26 3.17 -15.33
CA PHE A 75 -1.23 3.75 -16.26
C PHE A 75 -1.31 5.28 -16.22
N LEU A 76 -0.51 5.95 -15.40
CA LEU A 76 -0.33 7.40 -15.43
C LEU A 76 1.10 7.73 -15.84
N HIS A 77 1.25 8.74 -16.71
CA HIS A 77 2.57 9.17 -17.18
C HIS A 77 3.18 10.16 -16.19
N ASP A 78 4.18 9.70 -15.46
CA ASP A 78 4.86 10.48 -14.43
C ASP A 78 5.54 11.74 -14.98
N LYS A 79 5.92 11.73 -16.27
CA LYS A 79 6.55 12.87 -16.93
C LYS A 79 5.56 13.98 -17.32
N LYS A 80 4.28 13.70 -17.33
CA LYS A 80 3.24 14.68 -17.57
C LYS A 80 2.82 15.29 -16.24
N LEU A 81 2.99 16.61 -16.10
CA LEU A 81 2.74 17.29 -14.83
C LEU A 81 1.32 17.05 -14.31
N ALA A 82 0.32 17.12 -15.19
CA ALA A 82 -1.07 16.93 -14.80
C ALA A 82 -1.31 15.53 -14.24
N GLU A 83 -0.74 14.49 -14.88
CA GLU A 83 -0.92 13.12 -14.43
C GLU A 83 -0.12 12.83 -13.17
N ARG A 84 1.08 13.41 -13.05
CA ARG A 84 1.88 13.29 -11.83
C ARG A 84 1.15 13.91 -10.63
N ASN A 85 0.57 15.09 -10.82
CA ASN A 85 -0.19 15.76 -9.77
C ASN A 85 -1.45 14.97 -9.41
N LEU A 86 -2.12 14.39 -10.41
CA LEU A 86 -3.29 13.54 -10.16
C LEU A 86 -2.89 12.30 -9.36
N GLY A 87 -1.79 11.66 -9.72
CA GLY A 87 -1.26 10.50 -8.98
C GLY A 87 -0.94 10.86 -7.54
N MET A 88 -0.32 12.01 -7.30
CA MET A 88 -0.03 12.49 -5.95
C MET A 88 -1.33 12.69 -5.17
N TYR A 89 -2.32 13.35 -5.77
CA TYR A 89 -3.60 13.59 -5.12
C TYR A 89 -4.31 12.28 -4.76
N MET A 90 -4.38 11.35 -5.70
CA MET A 90 -5.01 10.05 -5.45
C MET A 90 -4.27 9.26 -4.38
N GLY A 91 -2.95 9.37 -4.35
CA GLY A 91 -2.15 8.76 -3.30
C GLY A 91 -2.48 9.32 -1.92
N LEU A 92 -2.68 10.64 -1.82
CA LEU A 92 -3.08 11.26 -0.56
C LEU A 92 -4.47 10.82 -0.13
N VAL A 93 -5.40 10.62 -1.08
CA VAL A 93 -6.72 10.07 -0.78
C VAL A 93 -6.61 8.65 -0.25
N MET A 94 -5.79 7.81 -0.89
CA MET A 94 -5.55 6.45 -0.42
C MET A 94 -4.96 6.43 0.99
N MET A 95 -4.01 7.33 1.25
CA MET A 95 -3.40 7.45 2.58
C MET A 95 -4.45 7.77 3.64
N SER A 96 -5.43 8.60 3.31
CA SER A 96 -6.49 8.97 4.25
C SER A 96 -7.35 7.78 4.67
N LYS A 97 -7.34 6.70 3.88
CA LYS A 97 -8.07 5.46 4.18
C LYS A 97 -7.23 4.44 4.94
N CYS A 98 -5.93 4.71 5.11
CA CYS A 98 -5.03 3.81 5.82
C CYS A 98 -5.08 4.09 7.33
N HIS A 99 -4.75 3.08 8.12
CA HIS A 99 -4.69 3.20 9.58
C HIS A 99 -3.37 3.83 10.03
N GLU A 100 -2.28 3.47 9.35
CA GLU A 100 -0.93 3.94 9.69
C GLU A 100 -0.19 4.34 8.43
N VAL A 101 0.87 5.14 8.62
CA VAL A 101 1.81 5.51 7.56
C VAL A 101 3.20 5.07 7.99
N TRP A 102 3.85 4.26 7.19
CA TRP A 102 5.21 3.79 7.45
C TRP A 102 6.18 4.44 6.47
N VAL A 103 7.16 5.13 7.03
CA VAL A 103 8.18 5.87 6.27
C VAL A 103 9.45 5.04 6.22
N PHE A 104 9.95 4.79 5.02
CA PHE A 104 11.14 3.94 4.81
C PHE A 104 12.27 4.72 4.17
N GLY A 105 13.49 4.41 4.62
CA GLY A 105 14.71 4.95 4.07
C GLY A 105 15.30 6.07 4.89
N ASP A 106 16.52 6.47 4.50
CA ASP A 106 17.28 7.48 5.24
C ASP A 106 17.05 8.89 4.70
N THR A 107 16.53 8.99 3.48
CA THR A 107 16.31 10.26 2.81
C THR A 107 14.83 10.52 2.61
N ILE A 108 14.39 11.70 3.01
CA ILE A 108 13.01 12.14 2.80
C ILE A 108 12.95 12.98 1.54
N THR A 109 12.29 12.47 0.49
CA THR A 109 12.11 13.23 -0.74
C THR A 109 11.01 14.27 -0.58
N LYS A 110 10.87 15.17 -1.57
CA LYS A 110 9.81 16.17 -1.54
C LYS A 110 8.42 15.52 -1.48
N GLY A 111 8.19 14.48 -2.30
CA GLY A 111 6.92 13.74 -2.28
C GLY A 111 6.66 13.09 -0.94
N MET A 112 7.67 12.47 -0.35
CA MET A 112 7.54 11.88 0.98
C MET A 112 7.21 12.92 2.03
N SER A 113 7.84 14.10 1.98
CA SER A 113 7.55 15.14 2.97
C SER A 113 6.11 15.64 2.89
N MET A 114 5.54 15.69 1.69
CA MET A 114 4.13 16.03 1.51
C MET A 114 3.22 14.98 2.11
N GLU A 115 3.53 13.71 1.89
CA GLU A 115 2.78 12.59 2.46
C GLU A 115 2.86 12.58 3.98
N ILE A 116 4.04 12.81 4.53
CA ILE A 116 4.24 12.87 5.98
C ILE A 116 3.46 14.04 6.58
N ALA A 117 3.51 15.22 5.94
CA ALA A 117 2.76 16.38 6.41
C ALA A 117 1.26 16.12 6.43
N LYS A 118 0.74 15.48 5.38
CA LYS A 118 -0.69 15.14 5.30
C LYS A 118 -1.06 14.11 6.36
N ALA A 119 -0.19 13.12 6.59
CA ALA A 119 -0.41 12.11 7.62
C ALA A 119 -0.49 12.73 9.01
N LYS A 120 0.39 13.68 9.31
CA LYS A 120 0.36 14.43 10.58
C LYS A 120 -0.93 15.23 10.70
N TYR A 121 -1.32 15.91 9.64
CA TYR A 121 -2.55 16.69 9.64
C TYR A 121 -3.78 15.80 9.90
N LYS A 122 -3.80 14.60 9.35
CA LYS A 122 -4.88 13.64 9.54
C LYS A 122 -4.79 12.86 10.86
N GLY A 123 -3.77 13.10 11.67
CA GLY A 123 -3.59 12.40 12.95
C GLY A 123 -3.25 10.93 12.79
N LYS A 124 -2.65 10.53 11.66
CA LYS A 124 -2.27 9.15 11.43
C LYS A 124 -1.07 8.77 12.29
N LYS A 125 -1.02 7.53 12.73
CA LYS A 125 0.17 7.00 13.38
C LYS A 125 1.27 6.85 12.33
N ILE A 126 2.43 7.46 12.58
CA ILE A 126 3.56 7.41 11.66
C ILE A 126 4.69 6.63 12.31
N ARG A 127 5.20 5.63 11.60
CA ARG A 127 6.36 4.86 12.03
C ARG A 127 7.48 5.04 11.02
N TYR A 128 8.71 5.12 11.51
CA TYR A 128 9.88 5.32 10.67
C TYR A 128 10.76 4.08 10.72
N PHE A 129 11.18 3.63 9.53
CA PHE A 129 12.07 2.48 9.39
C PHE A 129 13.27 2.89 8.55
N LYS A 130 14.44 2.42 8.91
CA LYS A 130 15.62 2.56 8.07
C LYS A 130 15.48 1.62 6.87
N ALA A 131 16.35 1.77 5.87
CA ALA A 131 16.35 0.88 4.72
C ALA A 131 16.43 -0.58 5.21
N ILE A 132 15.51 -1.42 4.68
CA ILE A 132 15.43 -2.82 5.06
C ILE A 132 16.29 -3.64 4.12
N MET A 133 17.20 -4.45 4.69
CA MET A 133 18.03 -5.35 3.90
C MET A 133 17.13 -6.43 3.27
N GLU A 134 17.44 -6.78 2.03
CA GLU A 134 16.65 -7.76 1.27
C GLU A 134 16.49 -9.08 2.03
N ALA A 135 17.53 -9.52 2.71
CA ALA A 135 17.53 -10.73 3.50
C ALA A 135 16.47 -10.71 4.63
N ASP A 136 16.08 -9.54 5.10
CA ASP A 136 15.18 -9.41 6.25
C ASP A 136 13.74 -9.80 5.91
N TYR A 137 13.35 -9.80 4.64
CA TYR A 137 11.99 -10.18 4.24
C TYR A 137 11.94 -11.40 3.33
N ASP A 138 13.07 -11.92 2.87
CA ASP A 138 13.09 -13.17 2.10
C ASP A 138 12.83 -14.38 2.99
N GLU A 139 12.95 -14.23 4.28
CA GLU A 139 12.68 -15.29 5.26
C GLU A 139 11.19 -15.41 5.63
N ALA A 140 10.34 -14.84 4.83
CA ALA A 140 8.91 -14.83 5.13
C ALA A 140 8.27 -16.23 5.06
#